data_534a17519b4a2a013bf9867deffacea5
#
_entry.id   534a17519b4a2a013bf9867deffacea5
#
_cell.length_a   1.000
_cell.length_b   1.000
_cell.length_c   1.000
_cell.angle_alpha   90.00
_cell.angle_beta   90.00
_cell.angle_gamma   90.00
#
_symmetry.space_group_name_H-M   'P 1'
#
loop_
_entity.id
_entity.type
_entity.pdbx_description
1 polymer ?
#
loop_
_entity_poly.entity_id
_entity_poly.type
_entity_poly.pdbx_seq_one_letter_code
_entity_poly.pdbx_strand_id
1 'polypeptide(L)'
;MFSRLYSAGLLWPTLLSALALATLVSLGTWQLQRKAWKDDLQLAIAQRAKAAPESLDSALKSHRDLAYRRVTVRGRFVNDKERFVYAPHPRLGPGYHVITPFEIDGSGALVLVNRGYVTEPLKDPSQRAAGQIEGLATVTGLLRTQIPRGSFDAAPDLKSMIWYAPDAEAILDSVTTKRRPGDIVMLLDAEAEPGNAGGWPKGGTTLVKLTNRHFEYAITWYGLAATLIAVFGAFAWGRLRAQAEAAS
;
A
#
# COMPACT_ATOMS: atom_id res chain seq x y z
N MET A 1 -23.41 12.07 46.99
CA MET A 1 -22.90 11.04 46.10
C MET A 1 -21.39 10.82 46.32
N PHE A 2 -20.53 11.83 46.31
CA PHE A 2 -19.08 11.72 46.53
C PHE A 2 -18.70 11.11 47.87
N SER A 3 -19.36 11.48 48.95
CA SER A 3 -19.10 10.94 50.31
C SER A 3 -19.33 9.41 50.38
N ARG A 4 -20.35 8.89 49.73
CA ARG A 4 -20.65 7.44 49.67
C ARG A 4 -19.60 6.67 48.86
N LEU A 5 -19.09 7.26 47.77
CA LEU A 5 -18.01 6.63 46.97
C LEU A 5 -16.70 6.62 47.76
N TYR A 6 -16.42 7.66 48.51
CA TYR A 6 -15.22 7.74 49.35
C TYR A 6 -15.27 6.71 50.49
N SER A 7 -16.39 6.65 51.22
CA SER A 7 -16.56 5.68 52.33
C SER A 7 -16.53 4.22 51.86
N ALA A 8 -17.01 3.95 50.64
CA ALA A 8 -16.96 2.61 50.03
C ALA A 8 -15.57 2.27 49.39
N GLY A 9 -14.62 3.19 49.44
CA GLY A 9 -13.30 3.00 48.77
C GLY A 9 -13.37 2.96 47.26
N LEU A 10 -14.45 3.50 46.67
CA LEU A 10 -14.72 3.42 45.22
C LEU A 10 -14.20 4.63 44.43
N LEU A 11 -13.74 5.69 45.09
CA LEU A 11 -13.39 6.95 44.40
C LEU A 11 -12.29 6.75 43.36
N TRP A 12 -11.15 6.19 43.75
CA TRP A 12 -10.03 5.95 42.86
C TRP A 12 -10.34 4.90 41.77
N PRO A 13 -10.94 3.72 42.10
CA PRO A 13 -11.38 2.78 41.06
C PRO A 13 -12.33 3.38 40.03
N THR A 14 -13.28 4.27 40.46
CA THR A 14 -14.19 4.97 39.54
C THR A 14 -13.45 5.90 38.59
N LEU A 15 -12.52 6.72 39.13
CA LEU A 15 -11.75 7.67 38.32
C LEU A 15 -10.86 6.94 37.30
N LEU A 16 -10.18 5.87 37.72
CA LEU A 16 -9.33 5.07 36.84
C LEU A 16 -10.14 4.35 35.77
N SER A 17 -11.31 3.77 36.17
CA SER A 17 -12.20 3.10 35.21
C SER A 17 -12.81 4.09 34.21
N ALA A 18 -13.17 5.29 34.64
CA ALA A 18 -13.65 6.34 33.76
C ALA A 18 -12.59 6.81 32.75
N LEU A 19 -11.35 6.98 33.21
CA LEU A 19 -10.23 7.33 32.33
C LEU A 19 -9.95 6.21 31.31
N ALA A 20 -9.89 4.96 31.79
CA ALA A 20 -9.71 3.80 30.93
C ALA A 20 -10.84 3.67 29.91
N LEU A 21 -12.10 3.84 30.34
CA LEU A 21 -13.26 3.80 29.45
C LEU A 21 -13.18 4.89 28.37
N ALA A 22 -12.86 6.12 28.76
CA ALA A 22 -12.69 7.22 27.80
C ALA A 22 -11.59 6.91 26.77
N THR A 23 -10.48 6.32 27.21
CA THR A 23 -9.39 5.89 26.31
C THR A 23 -9.85 4.82 25.36
N LEU A 24 -10.50 3.76 25.83
CA LEU A 24 -10.98 2.64 25.01
C LEU A 24 -11.99 3.11 23.96
N VAL A 25 -12.95 3.96 24.35
CA VAL A 25 -13.95 4.52 23.44
C VAL A 25 -13.29 5.43 22.39
N SER A 26 -12.34 6.26 22.82
CA SER A 26 -11.58 7.14 21.91
C SER A 26 -10.80 6.35 20.87
N LEU A 27 -10.12 5.27 21.27
CA LEU A 27 -9.39 4.38 20.38
C LEU A 27 -10.33 3.64 19.41
N GLY A 28 -11.48 3.15 19.87
CA GLY A 28 -12.51 2.56 19.03
C GLY A 28 -13.03 3.52 17.97
N THR A 29 -13.34 4.75 18.38
CA THR A 29 -13.80 5.81 17.47
C THR A 29 -12.74 6.20 16.45
N TRP A 30 -11.49 6.35 16.88
CA TRP A 30 -10.37 6.62 15.98
C TRP A 30 -10.20 5.52 14.92
N GLN A 31 -10.35 4.24 15.31
CA GLN A 31 -10.28 3.12 14.37
C GLN A 31 -11.40 3.20 13.31
N LEU A 32 -12.63 3.57 13.67
CA LEU A 32 -13.72 3.76 12.73
C LEU A 32 -13.45 4.91 11.75
N GLN A 33 -12.93 6.04 12.25
CA GLN A 33 -12.55 7.18 11.41
C GLN A 33 -11.42 6.79 10.43
N ARG A 34 -10.43 6.03 10.91
CA ARG A 34 -9.33 5.55 10.07
C ARG A 34 -9.80 4.57 9.01
N LYS A 35 -10.77 3.71 9.36
CA LYS A 35 -11.44 2.82 8.39
C LYS A 35 -12.10 3.63 7.28
N ALA A 36 -12.95 4.59 7.62
CA ALA A 36 -13.66 5.43 6.66
C ALA A 36 -12.69 6.15 5.71
N TRP A 37 -11.66 6.79 6.26
CA TRP A 37 -10.62 7.44 5.45
C TRP A 37 -9.92 6.48 4.47
N LYS A 38 -9.62 5.23 4.90
CA LYS A 38 -9.03 4.22 4.00
C LYS A 38 -10.00 3.75 2.93
N ASP A 39 -11.26 3.59 3.25
CA ASP A 39 -12.30 3.20 2.28
C ASP A 39 -12.46 4.28 1.20
N ASP A 40 -12.50 5.55 1.58
CA ASP A 40 -12.56 6.68 0.64
C ASP A 40 -11.32 6.72 -0.27
N LEU A 41 -10.13 6.49 0.30
CA LEU A 41 -8.89 6.41 -0.48
C LEU A 41 -8.93 5.25 -1.50
N GLN A 42 -9.40 4.07 -1.09
CA GLN A 42 -9.55 2.91 -1.99
C GLN A 42 -10.54 3.19 -3.12
N LEU A 43 -11.66 3.84 -2.81
CA LEU A 43 -12.64 4.24 -3.82
C LEU A 43 -12.05 5.23 -4.82
N ALA A 44 -11.32 6.25 -4.36
CA ALA A 44 -10.65 7.21 -5.22
C ALA A 44 -9.62 6.54 -6.15
N ILE A 45 -8.81 5.62 -5.61
CA ILE A 45 -7.85 4.83 -6.41
C ILE A 45 -8.58 3.98 -7.46
N ALA A 46 -9.64 3.29 -7.07
CA ALA A 46 -10.41 2.44 -7.99
C ALA A 46 -11.10 3.25 -9.11
N GLN A 47 -11.58 4.45 -8.81
CA GLN A 47 -12.16 5.35 -9.81
C GLN A 47 -11.10 5.84 -10.80
N ARG A 48 -9.92 6.26 -10.31
CA ARG A 48 -8.80 6.69 -11.19
C ARG A 48 -8.30 5.55 -12.08
N ALA A 49 -8.19 4.36 -11.53
CA ALA A 49 -7.75 3.18 -12.27
C ALA A 49 -8.73 2.73 -13.36
N LYS A 50 -10.02 3.02 -13.21
CA LYS A 50 -11.07 2.71 -14.19
C LYS A 50 -11.34 3.84 -15.21
N ALA A 51 -10.78 5.02 -14.98
CA ALA A 51 -10.95 6.15 -15.90
C ALA A 51 -10.37 5.85 -17.29
N ALA A 52 -10.84 6.56 -18.32
CA ALA A 52 -10.22 6.48 -19.63
C ALA A 52 -8.74 6.88 -19.54
N PRO A 53 -7.82 6.18 -20.24
CA PRO A 53 -6.41 6.52 -20.18
C PRO A 53 -6.16 7.88 -20.83
N GLU A 54 -5.38 8.72 -20.17
CA GLU A 54 -4.89 10.00 -20.72
C GLU A 54 -3.42 9.86 -21.15
N SER A 55 -2.91 10.78 -21.98
CA SER A 55 -1.49 10.74 -22.28
C SER A 55 -0.65 11.07 -21.05
N LEU A 56 0.51 10.42 -20.89
CA LEU A 56 1.43 10.67 -19.76
C LEU A 56 1.81 12.15 -19.68
N ASP A 57 2.08 12.81 -20.82
CA ASP A 57 2.40 14.23 -20.87
C ASP A 57 1.23 15.12 -20.40
N SER A 58 0.00 14.78 -20.76
CA SER A 58 -1.19 15.47 -20.27
C SER A 58 -1.35 15.31 -18.76
N ALA A 59 -1.18 14.09 -18.25
CA ALA A 59 -1.28 13.80 -16.83
C ALA A 59 -0.26 14.61 -16.02
N LEU A 60 0.99 14.65 -16.47
CA LEU A 60 2.09 15.39 -15.80
C LEU A 60 1.83 16.91 -15.76
N LYS A 61 1.20 17.47 -16.80
CA LYS A 61 0.90 18.91 -16.87
C LYS A 61 -0.36 19.30 -16.10
N SER A 62 -1.36 18.43 -16.06
CA SER A 62 -2.71 18.77 -15.58
C SER A 62 -2.95 18.41 -14.11
N HIS A 63 -2.14 17.51 -13.51
CA HIS A 63 -2.44 16.96 -12.20
C HIS A 63 -1.27 17.12 -11.23
N ARG A 64 -1.56 17.54 -10.00
CA ARG A 64 -0.60 17.52 -8.89
C ARG A 64 -0.48 16.13 -8.25
N ASP A 65 -1.59 15.36 -8.22
CA ASP A 65 -1.63 14.01 -7.68
C ASP A 65 -1.75 13.00 -8.83
N LEU A 66 -0.65 12.36 -9.14
CA LEU A 66 -0.49 11.39 -10.23
C LEU A 66 -0.76 9.95 -9.78
N ALA A 67 -0.93 9.72 -8.46
CA ALA A 67 -1.08 8.38 -7.91
C ALA A 67 -2.27 7.64 -8.53
N TYR A 68 -1.99 6.46 -9.06
CA TYR A 68 -2.97 5.54 -9.65
C TYR A 68 -3.79 6.12 -10.80
N ARG A 69 -3.27 7.13 -11.50
CA ARG A 69 -3.87 7.58 -12.75
C ARG A 69 -3.54 6.61 -13.86
N ARG A 70 -4.55 6.36 -14.68
CA ARG A 70 -4.42 5.51 -15.87
C ARG A 70 -3.88 6.34 -17.02
N VAL A 71 -2.67 6.01 -17.48
CA VAL A 71 -2.00 6.77 -18.55
C VAL A 71 -1.56 5.88 -19.68
N THR A 72 -1.38 6.49 -20.84
CA THR A 72 -0.80 5.85 -22.03
C THR A 72 0.46 6.61 -22.41
N VAL A 73 1.52 5.86 -22.73
CA VAL A 73 2.80 6.41 -23.20
C VAL A 73 3.28 5.62 -24.41
N ARG A 74 3.87 6.31 -25.38
CA ARG A 74 4.49 5.73 -26.57
C ARG A 74 6.01 5.87 -26.50
N GLY A 75 6.76 4.84 -26.90
CA GLY A 75 8.22 4.86 -26.82
C GLY A 75 8.84 3.50 -27.13
N ARG A 76 10.02 3.24 -26.59
CA ARG A 76 10.79 2.00 -26.76
C ARG A 76 11.29 1.45 -25.46
N PHE A 77 11.22 0.14 -25.28
CA PHE A 77 11.82 -0.54 -24.15
C PHE A 77 13.34 -0.60 -24.30
N VAL A 78 14.07 -0.32 -23.22
CA VAL A 78 15.51 -0.53 -23.11
C VAL A 78 15.72 -1.90 -22.45
N ASN A 79 15.50 -2.97 -23.23
CA ASN A 79 15.41 -4.33 -22.74
C ASN A 79 16.69 -4.84 -22.06
N ASP A 80 17.88 -4.38 -22.48
CA ASP A 80 19.18 -4.72 -21.89
C ASP A 80 19.36 -4.16 -20.47
N LYS A 81 18.47 -3.26 -20.04
CA LYS A 81 18.51 -2.62 -18.72
C LYS A 81 17.34 -3.05 -17.82
N GLU A 82 16.80 -4.23 -18.02
CA GLU A 82 15.77 -4.76 -17.11
C GLU A 82 16.29 -4.87 -15.67
N ARG A 83 15.38 -4.61 -14.73
CA ARG A 83 15.59 -4.76 -13.28
C ARG A 83 14.47 -5.60 -12.70
N PHE A 84 14.73 -6.23 -11.57
CA PHE A 84 13.81 -7.16 -10.96
C PHE A 84 13.43 -6.69 -9.56
N VAL A 85 12.14 -6.63 -9.27
CA VAL A 85 11.64 -6.39 -7.90
C VAL A 85 11.07 -7.69 -7.39
N TYR A 86 11.62 -8.23 -6.31
CA TYR A 86 11.10 -9.46 -5.69
C TYR A 86 9.64 -9.27 -5.28
N ALA A 87 8.76 -10.11 -5.78
CA ALA A 87 7.32 -9.99 -5.63
C ALA A 87 6.65 -11.36 -5.62
N PRO A 88 6.56 -12.03 -4.47
CA PRO A 88 5.87 -13.32 -4.38
C PRO A 88 4.38 -13.14 -4.70
N HIS A 89 3.85 -13.97 -5.60
CA HIS A 89 2.47 -13.91 -6.03
C HIS A 89 1.65 -15.06 -5.41
N PRO A 90 0.47 -14.82 -4.81
CA PRO A 90 -0.28 -15.83 -4.06
C PRO A 90 -0.62 -17.10 -4.87
N ARG A 91 -0.81 -16.98 -6.20
CA ARG A 91 -1.17 -18.10 -7.09
C ARG A 91 -0.03 -18.56 -7.99
N LEU A 92 0.98 -17.73 -8.25
CA LEU A 92 2.08 -18.03 -9.17
C LEU A 92 3.38 -18.39 -8.44
N GLY A 93 3.40 -18.25 -7.10
CA GLY A 93 4.56 -18.57 -6.27
C GLY A 93 5.59 -17.44 -6.16
N PRO A 94 6.84 -17.76 -5.78
CA PRO A 94 7.94 -16.81 -5.72
C PRO A 94 8.34 -16.36 -7.13
N GLY A 95 8.70 -15.09 -7.25
CA GLY A 95 9.10 -14.50 -8.54
C GLY A 95 9.32 -13.00 -8.44
N TYR A 96 9.30 -12.33 -9.57
CA TYR A 96 9.73 -10.95 -9.68
C TYR A 96 8.78 -10.14 -10.57
N HIS A 97 8.67 -8.86 -10.29
CA HIS A 97 8.21 -7.89 -11.28
C HIS A 97 9.39 -7.44 -12.13
N VAL A 98 9.19 -7.44 -13.45
CA VAL A 98 10.18 -6.96 -14.43
C VAL A 98 9.98 -5.48 -14.65
N ILE A 99 10.95 -4.69 -14.21
CA ILE A 99 10.98 -3.24 -14.39
C ILE A 99 11.91 -2.92 -15.55
N THR A 100 11.37 -2.39 -16.64
CA THR A 100 12.15 -2.06 -17.83
C THR A 100 12.10 -0.55 -18.06
N PRO A 101 13.24 0.13 -18.22
CA PRO A 101 13.23 1.53 -18.65
C PRO A 101 12.58 1.66 -20.02
N PHE A 102 11.77 2.71 -20.17
CA PHE A 102 11.05 3.00 -21.39
C PHE A 102 11.40 4.41 -21.84
N GLU A 103 12.01 4.52 -23.01
CA GLU A 103 12.39 5.79 -23.61
C GLU A 103 11.20 6.36 -24.36
N ILE A 104 10.70 7.51 -23.88
CA ILE A 104 9.50 8.17 -24.39
C ILE A 104 9.79 8.75 -25.77
N ASP A 105 8.92 8.43 -26.73
CA ASP A 105 8.99 8.94 -28.11
C ASP A 105 8.93 10.47 -28.13
N GLY A 106 9.80 11.09 -28.91
CA GLY A 106 9.91 12.54 -29.07
C GLY A 106 10.74 13.27 -28.01
N SER A 107 10.67 12.88 -26.73
CA SER A 107 11.44 13.53 -25.65
C SER A 107 12.76 12.84 -25.32
N GLY A 108 12.83 11.51 -25.53
CA GLY A 108 13.93 10.68 -25.09
C GLY A 108 14.04 10.54 -23.57
N ALA A 109 13.11 11.08 -22.81
CA ALA A 109 13.07 10.93 -21.36
C ALA A 109 12.73 9.48 -20.98
N LEU A 110 13.17 9.04 -19.81
CA LEU A 110 12.93 7.70 -19.31
C LEU A 110 11.74 7.69 -18.33
N VAL A 111 10.91 6.67 -18.44
CA VAL A 111 9.97 6.24 -17.41
C VAL A 111 10.20 4.76 -17.13
N LEU A 112 10.06 4.34 -15.88
CA LEU A 112 10.20 2.93 -15.51
C LEU A 112 8.86 2.21 -15.69
N VAL A 113 8.82 1.20 -16.55
CA VAL A 113 7.62 0.37 -16.78
C VAL A 113 7.76 -0.94 -16.03
N ASN A 114 6.84 -1.19 -15.11
CA ASN A 114 6.64 -2.52 -14.55
C ASN A 114 5.82 -3.33 -15.55
N ARG A 115 6.49 -4.19 -16.30
CA ARG A 115 5.87 -5.02 -17.34
C ARG A 115 5.05 -6.19 -16.79
N GLY A 116 5.18 -6.44 -15.50
CA GLY A 116 4.45 -7.50 -14.81
C GLY A 116 5.36 -8.57 -14.22
N TYR A 117 4.73 -9.67 -13.80
CA TYR A 117 5.32 -10.75 -13.04
C TYR A 117 5.97 -11.81 -13.92
N VAL A 118 7.10 -12.34 -13.44
CA VAL A 118 7.75 -13.55 -13.95
C VAL A 118 8.10 -14.48 -12.79
N THR A 119 8.08 -15.81 -13.06
CA THR A 119 8.60 -16.80 -12.12
C THR A 119 10.13 -16.83 -12.16
N GLU A 120 10.78 -17.45 -11.16
CA GLU A 120 12.24 -17.57 -11.10
C GLU A 120 12.88 -18.07 -12.41
N PRO A 121 12.39 -19.17 -13.06
CA PRO A 121 12.99 -19.64 -14.31
C PRO A 121 12.86 -18.65 -15.47
N LEU A 122 11.82 -17.79 -15.45
CA LEU A 122 11.56 -16.80 -16.48
C LEU A 122 12.21 -15.43 -16.17
N LYS A 123 13.02 -15.33 -15.14
CA LYS A 123 13.82 -14.17 -14.85
C LYS A 123 14.81 -13.91 -15.98
N ASP A 124 15.43 -14.97 -16.52
CA ASP A 124 16.30 -14.87 -17.70
C ASP A 124 15.49 -14.41 -18.92
N PRO A 125 15.82 -13.26 -19.56
CA PRO A 125 15.14 -12.76 -20.74
C PRO A 125 15.16 -13.75 -21.92
N SER A 126 16.17 -14.60 -22.04
CA SER A 126 16.27 -15.60 -23.11
C SER A 126 15.12 -16.63 -23.05
N GLN A 127 14.61 -16.94 -21.85
CA GLN A 127 13.49 -17.86 -21.66
C GLN A 127 12.12 -17.24 -21.99
N ARG A 128 12.09 -15.94 -22.29
CA ARG A 128 10.89 -15.16 -22.67
C ARG A 128 11.21 -14.19 -23.81
N ALA A 129 11.99 -14.66 -24.77
CA ALA A 129 12.45 -13.84 -25.91
C ALA A 129 11.30 -13.16 -26.67
N ALA A 130 10.17 -13.83 -26.84
CA ALA A 130 8.97 -13.24 -27.46
C ALA A 130 8.44 -12.02 -26.71
N GLY A 131 8.67 -11.94 -25.40
CA GLY A 131 8.31 -10.80 -24.56
C GLY A 131 9.29 -9.63 -24.65
N GLN A 132 10.45 -9.76 -25.31
CA GLN A 132 11.41 -8.67 -25.52
C GLN A 132 10.94 -7.81 -26.70
N ILE A 133 9.95 -6.93 -26.43
CA ILE A 133 9.36 -6.07 -27.46
C ILE A 133 10.42 -5.11 -28.01
N GLU A 134 10.67 -5.16 -29.29
CA GLU A 134 11.57 -4.25 -30.02
C GLU A 134 10.77 -3.18 -30.76
N GLY A 135 11.42 -2.04 -31.01
CA GLY A 135 10.82 -0.92 -31.75
C GLY A 135 9.82 -0.10 -30.91
N LEU A 136 8.97 0.65 -31.60
CA LEU A 136 7.98 1.51 -30.97
C LEU A 136 6.82 0.70 -30.41
N ALA A 137 6.52 0.93 -29.16
CA ALA A 137 5.40 0.31 -28.44
C ALA A 137 4.55 1.39 -27.74
N THR A 138 3.31 1.05 -27.47
CA THR A 138 2.43 1.85 -26.63
C THR A 138 2.12 1.08 -25.36
N VAL A 139 2.35 1.69 -24.21
CA VAL A 139 2.07 1.10 -22.91
C VAL A 139 0.95 1.87 -22.25
N THR A 140 -0.08 1.17 -21.80
CA THR A 140 -1.13 1.71 -20.94
C THR A 140 -0.95 1.10 -19.55
N GLY A 141 -1.07 1.92 -18.51
CA GLY A 141 -0.84 1.46 -17.15
C GLY A 141 -1.24 2.48 -16.10
N LEU A 142 -1.03 2.12 -14.86
CA LEU A 142 -1.28 2.96 -13.69
C LEU A 142 0.03 3.58 -13.18
N LEU A 143 0.05 4.89 -13.03
CA LEU A 143 1.19 5.57 -12.40
C LEU A 143 1.21 5.25 -10.91
N ARG A 144 2.34 4.74 -10.43
CA ARG A 144 2.60 4.57 -9.00
C ARG A 144 3.52 5.67 -8.50
N THR A 145 3.06 6.34 -7.45
CA THR A 145 3.95 7.22 -6.69
C THR A 145 5.10 6.43 -6.10
N GLN A 146 6.22 7.11 -5.98
CA GLN A 146 7.41 6.54 -5.34
C GLN A 146 7.05 6.01 -3.94
N ILE A 147 7.44 4.78 -3.68
CA ILE A 147 7.46 4.19 -2.33
C ILE A 147 8.94 4.12 -1.95
N PRO A 148 9.43 5.08 -1.15
CA PRO A 148 10.82 5.04 -0.71
C PRO A 148 11.05 3.77 0.12
N ARG A 149 12.25 3.24 0.02
CA ARG A 149 12.66 2.08 0.82
C ARG A 149 12.52 2.39 2.31
N GLY A 150 11.83 1.52 3.04
CA GLY A 150 11.72 1.58 4.49
C GLY A 150 13.03 1.23 5.19
N SER A 151 13.17 1.64 6.45
CA SER A 151 14.39 1.36 7.25
C SER A 151 14.67 -0.13 7.47
N PHE A 152 13.65 -0.98 7.31
CA PHE A 152 13.75 -2.44 7.48
C PHE A 152 13.78 -3.21 6.15
N ASP A 153 13.66 -2.52 5.01
CA ASP A 153 13.73 -3.17 3.72
C ASP A 153 15.17 -3.57 3.40
N ALA A 154 15.35 -4.77 2.88
CA ALA A 154 16.65 -5.27 2.48
C ALA A 154 17.28 -4.38 1.39
N ALA A 155 18.60 -4.25 1.45
CA ALA A 155 19.34 -3.56 0.40
C ALA A 155 19.21 -4.32 -0.94
N PRO A 156 19.23 -3.61 -2.10
CA PRO A 156 19.19 -4.27 -3.39
C PRO A 156 20.43 -5.15 -3.61
N ASP A 157 20.22 -6.31 -4.21
CA ASP A 157 21.32 -7.13 -4.74
C ASP A 157 21.69 -6.64 -6.14
N LEU A 158 22.73 -5.80 -6.20
CA LEU A 158 23.19 -5.20 -7.45
C LEU A 158 23.89 -6.21 -8.38
N LYS A 159 24.32 -7.37 -7.88
CA LYS A 159 24.91 -8.43 -8.73
C LYS A 159 23.83 -9.13 -9.54
N SER A 160 22.73 -9.47 -8.89
CA SER A 160 21.60 -10.15 -9.52
C SER A 160 20.54 -9.18 -10.05
N MET A 161 20.76 -7.86 -9.91
CA MET A 161 19.84 -6.78 -10.27
C MET A 161 18.45 -6.95 -9.66
N ILE A 162 18.41 -7.33 -8.36
CA ILE A 162 17.17 -7.58 -7.60
C ILE A 162 16.99 -6.50 -6.54
N TRP A 163 15.80 -5.90 -6.54
CA TRP A 163 15.30 -4.99 -5.52
C TRP A 163 14.24 -5.69 -4.66
N TYR A 164 14.18 -5.37 -3.38
CA TYR A 164 13.18 -5.90 -2.44
C TYR A 164 12.07 -4.89 -2.13
N ALA A 165 12.20 -3.67 -2.62
CA ALA A 165 11.19 -2.63 -2.63
C ALA A 165 11.10 -1.99 -4.03
N PRO A 166 9.91 -1.52 -4.46
CA PRO A 166 9.73 -0.87 -5.76
C PRO A 166 10.19 0.61 -5.73
N ASP A 167 11.43 0.84 -5.32
CA ASP A 167 12.07 2.15 -5.24
C ASP A 167 12.46 2.62 -6.64
N ALA A 168 11.60 3.45 -7.24
CA ALA A 168 11.79 3.95 -8.59
C ALA A 168 13.05 4.80 -8.74
N GLU A 169 13.46 5.52 -7.69
CA GLU A 169 14.66 6.36 -7.71
C GLU A 169 15.92 5.50 -7.77
N ALA A 170 16.06 4.54 -6.84
CA ALA A 170 17.20 3.64 -6.82
C ALA A 170 17.27 2.76 -8.07
N ILE A 171 16.14 2.35 -8.63
CA ILE A 171 16.09 1.58 -9.88
C ILE A 171 16.55 2.46 -11.04
N LEU A 172 16.06 3.69 -11.17
CA LEU A 172 16.44 4.60 -12.25
C LEU A 172 17.93 4.94 -12.20
N ASP A 173 18.48 5.18 -11.01
CA ASP A 173 19.91 5.45 -10.81
C ASP A 173 20.81 4.25 -11.18
N SER A 174 20.27 3.03 -11.10
CA SER A 174 20.99 1.81 -11.52
C SER A 174 21.05 1.63 -13.04
N VAL A 175 20.17 2.30 -13.80
CA VAL A 175 20.10 2.16 -15.27
C VAL A 175 20.70 3.34 -16.01
N THR A 176 20.84 4.49 -15.37
CA THR A 176 21.49 5.67 -15.95
C THR A 176 22.38 6.37 -14.95
N THR A 177 23.60 6.71 -15.37
CA THR A 177 24.55 7.48 -14.54
C THR A 177 24.26 8.97 -14.58
N LYS A 178 23.48 9.44 -15.54
CA LYS A 178 23.13 10.85 -15.72
C LYS A 178 21.66 10.95 -16.06
N ARG A 179 20.87 11.47 -15.13
CA ARG A 179 19.45 11.76 -15.37
C ARG A 179 19.29 12.83 -16.45
N ARG A 180 18.34 12.61 -17.34
CA ARG A 180 17.96 13.58 -18.38
C ARG A 180 16.89 14.53 -17.85
N PRO A 181 16.84 15.78 -18.32
CA PRO A 181 15.67 16.61 -18.08
C PRO A 181 14.41 15.90 -18.58
N GLY A 182 13.40 15.77 -17.71
CA GLY A 182 12.15 15.08 -18.04
C GLY A 182 12.10 13.59 -17.69
N ASP A 183 13.19 12.98 -17.19
CA ASP A 183 13.12 11.62 -16.64
C ASP A 183 12.11 11.55 -15.48
N ILE A 184 11.25 10.53 -15.53
CA ILE A 184 10.12 10.39 -14.63
C ILE A 184 10.45 9.36 -13.56
N VAL A 185 10.61 9.83 -12.31
CA VAL A 185 10.90 8.99 -11.14
C VAL A 185 9.60 8.39 -10.61
N MET A 186 8.97 7.57 -11.43
CA MET A 186 7.74 6.83 -11.08
C MET A 186 7.74 5.48 -11.78
N LEU A 187 6.99 4.54 -11.24
CA LEU A 187 6.69 3.29 -11.91
C LEU A 187 5.37 3.41 -12.67
N LEU A 188 5.36 2.96 -13.91
CA LEU A 188 4.14 2.73 -14.68
C LEU A 188 3.84 1.23 -14.64
N ASP A 189 2.86 0.82 -13.85
CA ASP A 189 2.40 -0.57 -13.80
C ASP A 189 1.56 -0.88 -15.05
N ALA A 190 2.14 -1.61 -16.00
CA ALA A 190 1.46 -1.98 -17.23
C ALA A 190 0.22 -2.85 -16.96
N GLU A 191 -0.84 -2.61 -17.72
CA GLU A 191 -2.06 -3.39 -17.66
C GLU A 191 -1.85 -4.82 -18.21
N ALA A 192 -2.81 -5.70 -17.89
CA ALA A 192 -2.79 -7.07 -18.39
C ALA A 192 -3.00 -7.14 -19.90
N GLU A 193 -3.75 -6.18 -20.45
CA GLU A 193 -4.08 -6.11 -21.87
C GLU A 193 -3.60 -4.76 -22.48
N PRO A 194 -3.05 -4.78 -23.69
CA PRO A 194 -2.67 -5.98 -24.43
C PRO A 194 -1.53 -6.72 -23.73
N GLY A 195 -1.63 -8.06 -23.64
CA GLY A 195 -0.61 -8.89 -23.00
C GLY A 195 0.72 -8.87 -23.75
N ASN A 196 1.81 -9.14 -23.03
CA ASN A 196 3.11 -9.30 -23.65
C ASN A 196 3.13 -10.52 -24.58
N ALA A 197 3.80 -10.41 -25.72
CA ALA A 197 4.01 -11.53 -26.62
C ALA A 197 4.63 -12.72 -25.88
N GLY A 198 4.15 -13.94 -26.15
CA GLY A 198 4.55 -15.12 -25.39
C GLY A 198 3.96 -15.22 -23.98
N GLY A 199 3.06 -14.31 -23.58
CA GLY A 199 2.36 -14.33 -22.31
C GLY A 199 3.20 -13.92 -21.08
N TRP A 200 4.45 -13.51 -21.26
CA TRP A 200 5.37 -13.09 -20.19
C TRP A 200 6.15 -11.83 -20.56
N PRO A 201 6.43 -10.93 -19.59
CA PRO A 201 5.91 -10.88 -18.22
C PRO A 201 4.38 -10.73 -18.18
N LYS A 202 3.74 -11.21 -17.10
CA LYS A 202 2.28 -11.04 -16.92
C LYS A 202 1.97 -9.66 -16.35
N GLY A 203 1.41 -8.78 -17.17
CA GLY A 203 0.91 -7.46 -16.76
C GLY A 203 -0.30 -7.55 -15.83
N GLY A 204 -0.67 -6.43 -15.21
CA GLY A 204 -1.83 -6.34 -14.32
C GLY A 204 -1.71 -7.14 -13.01
N THR A 205 -0.53 -7.65 -12.69
CA THR A 205 -0.29 -8.47 -11.49
C THR A 205 0.03 -7.65 -10.25
N THR A 206 0.18 -6.33 -10.39
CA THR A 206 0.42 -5.45 -9.26
C THR A 206 -0.86 -5.29 -8.42
N LEU A 207 -0.85 -5.84 -7.21
CA LEU A 207 -1.99 -5.77 -6.31
C LEU A 207 -2.03 -4.40 -5.61
N VAL A 208 -2.96 -3.54 -6.02
CA VAL A 208 -3.27 -2.27 -5.32
C VAL A 208 -4.35 -2.54 -4.27
N LYS A 209 -4.07 -3.43 -3.30
CA LYS A 209 -5.01 -3.73 -2.21
C LYS A 209 -4.46 -3.18 -0.89
N LEU A 210 -5.07 -2.11 -0.41
CA LEU A 210 -4.79 -1.59 0.93
C LEU A 210 -5.52 -2.46 1.97
N THR A 211 -4.76 -3.17 2.80
CA THR A 211 -5.35 -3.93 3.91
C THR A 211 -6.05 -3.00 4.88
N ASN A 212 -7.34 -3.23 5.16
CA ASN A 212 -8.13 -2.42 6.07
C ASN A 212 -8.74 -3.30 7.18
N ARG A 213 -8.00 -3.46 8.29
CA ARG A 213 -8.43 -4.24 9.46
C ARG A 213 -8.93 -3.35 10.61
N HIS A 214 -9.13 -2.07 10.36
CA HIS A 214 -9.50 -1.11 11.40
C HIS A 214 -10.85 -1.44 12.06
N PHE A 215 -11.78 -2.05 11.32
CA PHE A 215 -13.06 -2.48 11.89
C PHE A 215 -12.92 -3.56 12.96
N GLU A 216 -12.05 -4.55 12.74
CA GLU A 216 -11.75 -5.60 13.73
C GLU A 216 -11.18 -5.00 15.01
N TYR A 217 -10.25 -4.05 14.89
CA TYR A 217 -9.70 -3.32 16.04
C TYR A 217 -10.73 -2.45 16.74
N ALA A 218 -11.63 -1.80 16.02
CA ALA A 218 -12.72 -1.03 16.64
C ALA A 218 -13.63 -1.92 17.51
N ILE A 219 -14.03 -3.09 17.01
CA ILE A 219 -14.80 -4.08 17.77
C ILE A 219 -14.06 -4.50 19.05
N THR A 220 -12.74 -4.73 18.95
CA THR A 220 -11.92 -5.11 20.10
C THR A 220 -11.92 -4.01 21.16
N TRP A 221 -11.74 -2.74 20.79
CA TRP A 221 -11.73 -1.62 21.73
C TRP A 221 -13.08 -1.41 22.40
N TYR A 222 -14.18 -1.47 21.64
CA TYR A 222 -15.52 -1.35 22.21
C TYR A 222 -15.91 -2.57 23.07
N GLY A 223 -15.45 -3.77 22.69
CA GLY A 223 -15.64 -4.98 23.50
C GLY A 223 -14.94 -4.88 24.85
N LEU A 224 -13.70 -4.37 24.88
CA LEU A 224 -12.97 -4.09 26.11
C LEU A 224 -13.68 -3.02 26.97
N ALA A 225 -14.21 -1.97 26.35
CA ALA A 225 -14.99 -0.95 27.03
C ALA A 225 -16.25 -1.52 27.68
N ALA A 226 -16.99 -2.37 26.96
CA ALA A 226 -18.18 -3.04 27.50
C ALA A 226 -17.82 -3.99 28.67
N THR A 227 -16.74 -4.74 28.53
CA THR A 227 -16.22 -5.62 29.59
C THR A 227 -15.82 -4.82 30.82
N LEU A 228 -15.13 -3.70 30.64
CA LEU A 228 -14.77 -2.81 31.77
C LEU A 228 -16.01 -2.31 32.51
N ILE A 229 -17.05 -1.86 31.77
CA ILE A 229 -18.32 -1.43 32.38
C ILE A 229 -18.97 -2.56 33.19
N ALA A 230 -19.03 -3.76 32.62
CA ALA A 230 -19.64 -4.91 33.29
C ALA A 230 -18.89 -5.32 34.56
N VAL A 231 -17.57 -5.45 34.47
CA VAL A 231 -16.70 -5.83 35.61
C VAL A 231 -16.70 -4.77 36.69
N PHE A 232 -16.53 -3.50 36.31
CA PHE A 232 -16.55 -2.40 37.28
C PHE A 232 -17.94 -2.25 37.90
N GLY A 233 -19.03 -2.39 37.14
CA GLY A 233 -20.41 -2.36 37.64
C GLY A 233 -20.67 -3.46 38.69
N ALA A 234 -20.23 -4.69 38.41
CA ALA A 234 -20.37 -5.81 39.37
C ALA A 234 -19.53 -5.56 40.62
N PHE A 235 -18.31 -5.08 40.48
CA PHE A 235 -17.43 -4.72 41.60
C PHE A 235 -18.04 -3.61 42.48
N ALA A 236 -18.49 -2.53 41.88
CA ALA A 236 -19.11 -1.41 42.59
C ALA A 236 -20.41 -1.81 43.31
N TRP A 237 -21.25 -2.62 42.64
CA TRP A 237 -22.47 -3.18 43.25
C TRP A 237 -22.15 -3.98 44.50
N GLY A 238 -21.19 -4.92 44.42
CA GLY A 238 -20.80 -5.75 45.57
C GLY A 238 -20.27 -4.92 46.76
N ARG A 239 -19.47 -3.89 46.47
CA ARG A 239 -18.94 -2.99 47.51
C ARG A 239 -20.03 -2.16 48.19
N LEU A 240 -20.97 -1.62 47.43
CA LEU A 240 -22.09 -0.82 47.98
C LEU A 240 -23.05 -1.69 48.78
N ARG A 241 -23.32 -2.93 48.37
CA ARG A 241 -24.15 -3.87 49.11
C ARG A 241 -23.52 -4.27 50.45
N ALA A 242 -22.23 -4.64 50.46
CA ALA A 242 -21.52 -4.97 51.70
C ALA A 242 -21.50 -3.80 52.69
N GLN A 243 -21.39 -2.54 52.20
CA GLN A 243 -21.44 -1.37 53.03
C GLN A 243 -22.84 -1.14 53.64
N ALA A 244 -23.91 -1.42 52.88
CA ALA A 244 -25.28 -1.31 53.38
C ALA A 244 -25.57 -2.33 54.47
N GLU A 245 -25.09 -3.58 54.29
CA GLU A 245 -25.23 -4.66 55.29
C GLU A 245 -24.42 -4.39 56.58
N ALA A 246 -23.28 -3.71 56.52
CA ALA A 246 -22.47 -3.35 57.66
C ALA A 246 -23.03 -2.15 58.46
N ALA A 247 -23.95 -1.36 57.89
CA ALA A 247 -24.57 -0.18 58.51
C ALA A 247 -25.95 -0.47 59.09
N SER A 248 -26.50 -1.66 58.90
CA SER A 248 -27.75 -2.17 59.49
C SER A 248 -27.49 -2.96 60.76
#